data_231ef177ebba1b534c7ec2d664bf7a8c
#
_entry.id   231ef177ebba1b534c7ec2d664bf7a8c
#
_cell.length_a   1.000
_cell.length_b   1.000
_cell.length_c   1.000
_cell.angle_alpha   90.00
_cell.angle_beta   90.00
_cell.angle_gamma   90.00
#
_symmetry.space_group_name_H-M   'P 1'
#
loop_
_entity.id
_entity.type
_entity.pdbx_description
1 polymer ?
#
loop_
_entity_poly.entity_id
_entity_poly.type
_entity_poly.pdbx_seq_one_letter_code
_entity_poly.pdbx_strand_id
1 'polypeptide(L)'
;MTIRYVNRFIRPQFKSLGKGPVFFKPRYVKLFGSNISVGNFPTFISAPDDYIQITSWDTGDWNGKVDIGNYVLISPGVRIMAAESISIGDSCMFGHGACITDADWHGIYDRTKVVGDPRPVVLEENVWIGEDAMICKGVKIGANSIIGARSVVTKD
;
A
#
# COMPACT_ATOMS: atom_id res chain seq x y z
N MET A 1 -10.55 20.87 -11.69
CA MET A 1 -11.30 19.60 -11.88
C MET A 1 -10.88 18.50 -10.90
N THR A 2 -9.62 18.41 -10.52
CA THR A 2 -9.04 17.33 -9.69
C THR A 2 -9.60 17.28 -8.25
N ILE A 3 -9.68 18.40 -7.53
CA ILE A 3 -10.13 18.43 -6.12
C ILE A 3 -11.58 17.95 -5.99
N ARG A 4 -12.49 18.41 -6.88
CA ARG A 4 -13.90 17.98 -6.83
C ARG A 4 -14.04 16.48 -7.11
N TYR A 5 -13.27 15.95 -8.05
CA TYR A 5 -13.25 14.52 -8.35
C TYR A 5 -12.74 13.70 -7.17
N VAL A 6 -11.62 14.11 -6.56
CA VAL A 6 -11.05 13.44 -5.39
C VAL A 6 -12.07 13.42 -4.24
N ASN A 7 -12.66 14.55 -3.89
CA ASN A 7 -13.61 14.61 -2.77
C ASN A 7 -14.90 13.82 -3.04
N ARG A 8 -15.37 13.75 -4.29
CA ARG A 8 -16.63 13.08 -4.65
C ARG A 8 -16.47 11.58 -4.84
N PHE A 9 -15.34 11.12 -5.41
CA PHE A 9 -15.20 9.74 -5.86
C PHE A 9 -14.04 8.96 -5.20
N ILE A 10 -12.97 9.63 -4.80
CA ILE A 10 -11.80 8.95 -4.23
C ILE A 10 -11.86 8.92 -2.71
N ARG A 11 -12.04 10.07 -2.08
CA ARG A 11 -12.09 10.21 -0.61
C ARG A 11 -13.08 9.25 0.08
N PRO A 12 -14.31 9.04 -0.43
CA PRO A 12 -15.27 8.12 0.19
C PRO A 12 -14.85 6.64 0.18
N GLN A 13 -13.84 6.27 -0.60
CA GLN A 13 -13.34 4.90 -0.66
C GLN A 13 -12.30 4.60 0.43
N PHE A 14 -11.77 5.63 1.10
CA PHE A 14 -10.90 5.48 2.25
C PHE A 14 -11.71 5.40 3.53
N LYS A 15 -11.26 4.62 4.50
CA LYS A 15 -11.73 4.71 5.89
C LYS A 15 -11.45 6.11 6.45
N SER A 16 -10.23 6.60 6.19
CA SER A 16 -9.86 7.98 6.48
C SER A 16 -8.81 8.47 5.48
N LEU A 17 -8.93 9.73 5.06
CA LEU A 17 -7.94 10.43 4.24
C LEU A 17 -7.71 11.82 4.83
N GLY A 18 -6.49 12.08 5.26
CA GLY A 18 -6.10 13.32 5.93
C GLY A 18 -6.23 14.58 5.06
N LYS A 19 -5.64 15.65 5.54
CA LYS A 19 -5.66 16.96 4.87
C LYS A 19 -4.65 17.01 3.72
N GLY A 20 -4.93 17.87 2.72
CA GLY A 20 -3.99 18.24 1.67
C GLY A 20 -3.50 17.10 0.76
N PRO A 21 -4.29 16.06 0.44
CA PRO A 21 -3.82 15.02 -0.46
C PRO A 21 -3.64 15.55 -1.88
N VAL A 22 -2.54 15.16 -2.52
CA VAL A 22 -2.24 15.47 -3.91
C VAL A 22 -2.44 14.21 -4.76
N PHE A 23 -3.22 14.31 -5.82
CA PHE A 23 -3.46 13.22 -6.76
C PHE A 23 -3.14 13.68 -8.18
N PHE A 24 -2.19 13.01 -8.81
CA PHE A 24 -1.98 13.08 -10.26
C PHE A 24 -2.76 11.96 -10.94
N LYS A 25 -3.68 12.33 -11.85
CA LYS A 25 -4.56 11.42 -12.59
C LYS A 25 -5.36 10.46 -11.66
N PRO A 26 -6.16 10.96 -10.70
CA PRO A 26 -6.81 10.17 -9.64
C PRO A 26 -7.70 9.01 -10.12
N ARG A 27 -8.12 8.99 -11.40
CA ARG A 27 -8.92 7.90 -11.98
C ARG A 27 -8.20 6.55 -11.99
N TYR A 28 -6.88 6.59 -11.89
CA TYR A 28 -6.02 5.40 -11.96
C TYR A 28 -5.50 4.98 -10.58
N VAL A 29 -6.12 5.49 -9.51
CA VAL A 29 -5.98 4.96 -8.15
C VAL A 29 -7.14 4.00 -7.90
N LYS A 30 -6.83 2.74 -7.63
CA LYS A 30 -7.78 1.65 -7.36
C LYS A 30 -7.69 1.26 -5.91
N LEU A 31 -8.81 1.35 -5.22
CA LEU A 31 -8.94 0.96 -3.82
C LEU A 31 -9.93 -0.21 -3.75
N PHE A 32 -9.61 -1.21 -2.95
CA PHE A 32 -10.49 -2.34 -2.68
C PHE A 32 -10.49 -2.61 -1.17
N GLY A 33 -11.67 -2.83 -0.61
CA GLY A 33 -11.88 -2.97 0.83
C GLY A 33 -12.13 -1.62 1.51
N SER A 34 -12.54 -1.67 2.77
CA SER A 34 -13.00 -0.49 3.53
C SER A 34 -11.99 -0.01 4.58
N ASN A 35 -10.92 -0.77 4.82
CA ASN A 35 -10.03 -0.56 5.96
C ASN A 35 -8.67 0.06 5.56
N ILE A 36 -8.73 1.11 4.73
CA ILE A 36 -7.56 1.85 4.24
C ILE A 36 -7.57 3.24 4.84
N SER A 37 -6.56 3.56 5.66
CA SER A 37 -6.38 4.87 6.30
C SER A 37 -5.12 5.54 5.79
N VAL A 38 -5.19 6.84 5.52
CA VAL A 38 -4.06 7.65 5.05
C VAL A 38 -3.98 8.95 5.82
N GLY A 39 -2.78 9.31 6.26
CA GLY A 39 -2.49 10.53 6.98
C GLY A 39 -2.58 11.79 6.12
N ASN A 40 -1.90 12.84 6.57
CA ASN A 40 -1.95 14.16 5.94
C ASN A 40 -0.90 14.30 4.82
N PHE A 41 -1.24 15.11 3.83
CA PHE A 41 -0.35 15.53 2.73
C PHE A 41 0.27 14.38 1.92
N PRO A 42 -0.44 13.29 1.66
CA PRO A 42 0.06 12.23 0.79
C PRO A 42 0.09 12.70 -0.66
N THR A 43 1.02 12.14 -1.44
CA THR A 43 1.09 12.34 -2.89
C THR A 43 0.93 11.01 -3.61
N PHE A 44 -0.10 10.92 -4.46
CA PHE A 44 -0.37 9.77 -5.32
C PHE A 44 -0.12 10.16 -6.77
N ILE A 45 0.82 9.48 -7.42
CA ILE A 45 1.13 9.66 -8.84
C ILE A 45 0.72 8.39 -9.58
N SER A 46 -0.36 8.43 -10.34
CA SER A 46 -0.84 7.29 -11.11
C SER A 46 -0.85 7.57 -12.62
N ALA A 47 -0.87 6.52 -13.43
CA ALA A 47 -0.85 6.58 -14.87
C ALA A 47 -1.90 5.66 -15.50
N PRO A 48 -2.32 5.88 -16.78
CA PRO A 48 -3.35 5.06 -17.43
C PRO A 48 -2.99 3.59 -17.56
N ASP A 49 -1.72 3.31 -17.73
CA ASP A 49 -1.09 2.01 -17.92
C ASP A 49 -0.49 1.43 -16.61
N ASP A 50 -0.39 2.26 -15.56
CA ASP A 50 0.21 1.91 -14.27
C ASP A 50 -0.64 2.41 -13.10
N TYR A 51 -1.65 1.61 -12.73
CA TYR A 51 -2.53 1.91 -11.62
C TYR A 51 -1.81 1.80 -10.28
N ILE A 52 -2.09 2.73 -9.37
CA ILE A 52 -1.87 2.48 -7.94
C ILE A 52 -3.01 1.56 -7.46
N GLN A 53 -2.67 0.48 -6.79
CA GLN A 53 -3.63 -0.47 -6.24
C GLN A 53 -3.39 -0.67 -4.74
N ILE A 54 -4.39 -0.32 -3.92
CA ILE A 54 -4.33 -0.56 -2.48
C ILE A 54 -5.54 -1.42 -2.12
N THR A 55 -5.26 -2.59 -1.55
CA THR A 55 -6.28 -3.58 -1.20
C THR A 55 -6.21 -3.91 0.28
N SER A 56 -7.31 -3.76 0.99
CA SER A 56 -7.53 -4.38 2.28
C SER A 56 -8.56 -5.50 2.13
N TRP A 57 -8.13 -6.75 2.33
CA TRP A 57 -9.03 -7.90 2.32
C TRP A 57 -9.76 -7.94 3.66
N ASP A 58 -10.94 -7.37 3.72
CA ASP A 58 -11.76 -7.21 4.92
C ASP A 58 -13.13 -7.91 4.79
N THR A 59 -13.16 -9.02 4.05
CA THR A 59 -14.37 -9.82 3.81
C THR A 59 -14.21 -11.25 4.34
N GLY A 60 -15.31 -11.83 4.83
CA GLY A 60 -15.30 -13.16 5.42
C GLY A 60 -14.51 -13.20 6.73
N ASP A 61 -13.57 -14.14 6.83
CA ASP A 61 -12.70 -14.33 8.01
C ASP A 61 -11.48 -13.40 8.03
N TRP A 62 -11.33 -12.52 7.02
CA TRP A 62 -10.18 -11.64 6.85
C TRP A 62 -10.50 -10.23 7.37
N ASN A 63 -9.53 -9.63 8.01
CA ASN A 63 -9.64 -8.26 8.52
C ASN A 63 -8.42 -7.43 8.11
N GLY A 64 -8.09 -7.49 6.82
CA GLY A 64 -6.98 -6.76 6.24
C GLY A 64 -7.06 -5.27 6.50
N LYS A 65 -5.92 -4.67 6.85
CA LYS A 65 -5.82 -3.27 7.21
C LYS A 65 -4.60 -2.63 6.58
N VAL A 66 -4.76 -1.43 6.03
CA VAL A 66 -3.66 -0.61 5.51
C VAL A 66 -3.69 0.75 6.19
N ASP A 67 -2.64 1.04 6.96
CA ASP A 67 -2.43 2.36 7.59
C ASP A 67 -1.21 3.03 6.96
N ILE A 68 -1.40 4.20 6.38
CA ILE A 68 -0.37 4.99 5.72
C ILE A 68 -0.22 6.32 6.47
N GLY A 69 1.00 6.66 6.85
CA GLY A 69 1.33 7.89 7.58
C GLY A 69 1.21 9.18 6.77
N ASN A 70 1.83 10.22 7.27
CA ASN A 70 1.83 11.56 6.67
C ASN A 70 2.94 11.69 5.62
N TYR A 71 2.76 12.60 4.65
CA TYR A 71 3.76 12.97 3.63
C TYR A 71 4.29 11.79 2.79
N VAL A 72 3.52 10.72 2.68
CA VAL A 72 3.92 9.55 1.91
C VAL A 72 3.75 9.81 0.42
N LEU A 73 4.75 9.40 -0.40
CA LEU A 73 4.71 9.47 -1.85
C LEU A 73 4.55 8.08 -2.44
N ILE A 74 3.53 7.90 -3.28
CA ILE A 74 3.23 6.64 -3.96
C ILE A 74 3.26 6.87 -5.47
N SER A 75 4.21 6.19 -6.14
CA SER A 75 4.45 6.28 -7.59
C SER A 75 3.52 5.37 -8.39
N PRO A 76 3.48 5.51 -9.73
CA PRO A 76 2.68 4.63 -10.59
C PRO A 76 3.02 3.15 -10.42
N GLY A 77 2.06 2.27 -10.61
CA GLY A 77 2.25 0.82 -10.55
C GLY A 77 2.38 0.23 -9.14
N VAL A 78 2.45 1.04 -8.10
CA VAL A 78 2.59 0.57 -6.72
C VAL A 78 1.38 -0.26 -6.30
N ARG A 79 1.64 -1.42 -5.70
CA ARG A 79 0.63 -2.34 -5.16
C ARG A 79 0.84 -2.58 -3.68
N ILE A 80 -0.20 -2.38 -2.88
CA ILE A 80 -0.22 -2.66 -1.44
C ILE A 80 -1.41 -3.58 -1.17
N MET A 81 -1.14 -4.79 -0.65
CA MET A 81 -2.16 -5.83 -0.48
C MET A 81 -2.08 -6.41 0.92
N ALA A 82 -3.09 -6.12 1.74
CA ALA A 82 -3.17 -6.56 3.14
C ALA A 82 -4.28 -7.59 3.35
N ALA A 83 -3.93 -8.74 3.91
CA ALA A 83 -4.84 -9.74 4.46
C ALA A 83 -4.93 -9.64 6.00
N GLU A 84 -3.90 -9.15 6.66
CA GLU A 84 -3.83 -8.88 8.10
C GLU A 84 -3.55 -7.41 8.37
N SER A 85 -2.30 -6.94 8.20
CA SER A 85 -2.01 -5.52 8.36
C SER A 85 -0.72 -5.08 7.66
N ILE A 86 -0.77 -3.91 7.03
CA ILE A 86 0.39 -3.20 6.51
C ILE A 86 0.40 -1.81 7.12
N SER A 87 1.48 -1.48 7.84
CA SER A 87 1.70 -0.17 8.45
C SER A 87 2.87 0.54 7.77
N ILE A 88 2.64 1.75 7.30
CA ILE A 88 3.61 2.58 6.60
C ILE A 88 3.77 3.88 7.37
N GLY A 89 4.97 4.14 7.86
CA GLY A 89 5.32 5.34 8.61
C GLY A 89 5.30 6.62 7.78
N ASP A 90 5.54 7.72 8.46
CA ASP A 90 5.57 9.06 7.86
C ASP A 90 6.74 9.19 6.86
N SER A 91 6.55 10.03 5.85
CA SER A 91 7.60 10.40 4.87
C SER A 91 8.16 9.23 4.04
N CYS A 92 7.49 8.08 4.01
CA CYS A 92 7.90 6.97 3.16
C CYS A 92 7.70 7.29 1.67
N MET A 93 8.58 6.73 0.83
CA MET A 93 8.49 6.85 -0.63
C MET A 93 8.48 5.49 -1.30
N PHE A 94 7.64 5.36 -2.31
CA PHE A 94 7.53 4.15 -3.14
C PHE A 94 7.86 4.47 -4.58
N GLY A 95 8.93 3.84 -5.09
CA GLY A 95 9.29 3.86 -6.50
C GLY A 95 8.23 3.17 -7.36
N HIS A 96 8.33 3.40 -8.67
CA HIS A 96 7.44 2.79 -9.67
C HIS A 96 7.36 1.26 -9.49
N GLY A 97 6.18 0.68 -9.57
CA GLY A 97 5.98 -0.77 -9.54
C GLY A 97 6.26 -1.46 -8.19
N ALA A 98 6.67 -0.73 -7.14
CA ALA A 98 6.94 -1.34 -5.84
C ALA A 98 5.72 -2.11 -5.31
N CYS A 99 5.97 -3.26 -4.66
CA CYS A 99 4.93 -4.15 -4.18
C CYS A 99 5.12 -4.48 -2.70
N ILE A 100 4.06 -4.36 -1.91
CA ILE A 100 4.03 -4.78 -0.51
C ILE A 100 2.88 -5.77 -0.34
N THR A 101 3.17 -6.90 0.29
CA THR A 101 2.16 -7.91 0.60
C THR A 101 2.44 -8.56 1.96
N ASP A 102 1.41 -8.77 2.74
CA ASP A 102 1.48 -9.42 4.05
C ASP A 102 1.04 -10.90 4.01
N ALA A 103 0.78 -11.45 2.83
CA ALA A 103 0.28 -12.81 2.68
C ALA A 103 0.81 -13.52 1.41
N ASP A 104 0.73 -14.85 1.41
CA ASP A 104 1.10 -15.68 0.25
C ASP A 104 -0.08 -15.94 -0.70
N TRP A 105 -1.28 -15.43 -0.43
CA TRP A 105 -2.52 -15.53 -1.20
C TRP A 105 -3.02 -16.96 -1.48
N HIS A 106 -2.22 -17.98 -1.22
CA HIS A 106 -2.58 -19.40 -1.28
C HIS A 106 -1.81 -20.19 -0.22
N GLY A 107 -2.39 -21.28 0.27
CA GLY A 107 -1.70 -22.19 1.18
C GLY A 107 -0.47 -22.83 0.54
N ILE A 108 0.63 -22.95 1.26
CA ILE A 108 1.88 -23.53 0.74
C ILE A 108 1.71 -25.02 0.45
N TYR A 109 1.02 -25.75 1.32
CA TYR A 109 0.78 -27.18 1.19
C TYR A 109 -0.55 -27.49 0.50
N ASP A 110 -1.57 -26.67 0.73
CA ASP A 110 -2.91 -26.80 0.15
C ASP A 110 -3.27 -25.53 -0.62
N ARG A 111 -3.17 -25.60 -1.95
CA ARG A 111 -3.45 -24.46 -2.85
C ARG A 111 -4.93 -24.09 -2.93
N THR A 112 -5.82 -24.94 -2.40
CA THR A 112 -7.25 -24.62 -2.35
C THR A 112 -7.60 -23.62 -1.24
N LYS A 113 -6.72 -23.46 -0.26
CA LYS A 113 -6.84 -22.40 0.76
C LYS A 113 -6.59 -21.04 0.13
N VAL A 114 -7.52 -20.12 0.33
CA VAL A 114 -7.54 -18.81 -0.34
C VAL A 114 -6.41 -17.91 0.10
N VAL A 115 -6.05 -17.87 1.37
CA VAL A 115 -4.93 -17.07 1.87
C VAL A 115 -4.05 -17.91 2.78
N GLY A 116 -2.75 -17.89 2.52
CA GLY A 116 -1.76 -18.60 3.33
C GLY A 116 -1.17 -17.68 4.38
N ASP A 117 -1.30 -18.03 5.64
CA ASP A 117 -0.58 -17.55 6.82
C ASP A 117 -0.06 -16.09 6.73
N PRO A 118 -0.95 -15.09 6.83
CA PRO A 118 -0.55 -13.69 6.74
C PRO A 118 0.32 -13.30 7.94
N ARG A 119 1.21 -12.34 7.75
CA ARG A 119 2.02 -11.72 8.80
C ARG A 119 2.17 -10.23 8.56
N PRO A 120 1.99 -9.39 9.59
CA PRO A 120 2.09 -7.94 9.45
C PRO A 120 3.37 -7.48 8.75
N VAL A 121 3.25 -6.43 7.94
CA VAL A 121 4.40 -5.71 7.39
C VAL A 121 4.45 -4.31 8.00
N VAL A 122 5.64 -3.90 8.44
CA VAL A 122 5.85 -2.59 9.06
C VAL A 122 6.99 -1.86 8.33
N LEU A 123 6.70 -0.71 7.78
CA LEU A 123 7.71 0.26 7.35
C LEU A 123 7.72 1.39 8.35
N GLU A 124 8.86 1.63 9.01
CA GLU A 124 9.02 2.77 9.91
C GLU A 124 9.11 4.09 9.11
N GLU A 125 9.37 5.20 9.76
CA GLU A 125 9.41 6.50 9.10
C GLU A 125 10.58 6.64 8.11
N ASN A 126 10.37 7.47 7.08
CA ASN A 126 11.40 7.85 6.11
C ASN A 126 12.06 6.65 5.39
N VAL A 127 11.27 5.63 5.07
CA VAL A 127 11.72 4.46 4.28
C VAL A 127 11.51 4.74 2.79
N TRP A 128 12.52 4.44 1.99
CA TRP A 128 12.42 4.50 0.53
C TRP A 128 12.45 3.10 -0.07
N ILE A 129 11.35 2.69 -0.69
CA ILE A 129 11.24 1.44 -1.44
C ILE A 129 11.53 1.75 -2.91
N GLY A 130 12.60 1.16 -3.45
CA GLY A 130 13.04 1.36 -4.84
C GLY A 130 12.07 0.77 -5.87
N GLU A 131 12.31 1.11 -7.13
CA GLU A 131 11.52 0.66 -8.27
C GLU A 131 11.45 -0.88 -8.33
N ASP A 132 10.26 -1.43 -8.59
CA ASP A 132 9.99 -2.88 -8.69
C ASP A 132 10.45 -3.71 -7.47
N ALA A 133 10.78 -3.09 -6.34
CA ALA A 133 11.11 -3.84 -5.14
C ALA A 133 9.87 -4.46 -4.51
N MET A 134 10.03 -5.63 -3.91
CA MET A 134 8.96 -6.38 -3.25
C MET A 134 9.25 -6.57 -1.77
N ILE A 135 8.31 -6.17 -0.92
CA ILE A 135 8.34 -6.42 0.52
C ILE A 135 7.33 -7.52 0.84
N CYS A 136 7.83 -8.62 1.39
CA CYS A 136 7.03 -9.81 1.70
C CYS A 136 6.48 -9.76 3.13
N LYS A 137 5.56 -10.68 3.41
CA LYS A 137 4.91 -10.84 4.71
C LYS A 137 5.91 -10.98 5.87
N GLY A 138 5.57 -10.40 7.00
CA GLY A 138 6.32 -10.49 8.25
C GLY A 138 7.57 -9.61 8.31
N VAL A 139 7.83 -8.80 7.28
CA VAL A 139 9.03 -7.95 7.22
C VAL A 139 8.80 -6.63 7.96
N LYS A 140 9.78 -6.23 8.77
CA LYS A 140 9.88 -4.91 9.35
C LYS A 140 11.09 -4.17 8.76
N ILE A 141 10.87 -3.03 8.15
CA ILE A 141 11.92 -2.13 7.65
C ILE A 141 12.10 -0.98 8.64
N GLY A 142 13.30 -0.84 9.18
CA GLY A 142 13.64 0.22 10.13
C GLY A 142 13.65 1.61 9.49
N ALA A 143 13.51 2.64 10.34
CA ALA A 143 13.51 4.04 9.91
C ALA A 143 14.75 4.42 9.12
N ASN A 144 14.59 5.35 8.16
CA ASN A 144 15.65 5.88 7.30
C ASN A 144 16.32 4.83 6.38
N SER A 145 15.68 3.67 6.16
CA SER A 145 16.20 2.64 5.27
C SER A 145 15.90 2.92 3.80
N ILE A 146 16.77 2.44 2.92
CA ILE A 146 16.57 2.44 1.47
C ILE A 146 16.63 1.00 0.97
N ILE A 147 15.56 0.55 0.34
CA ILE A 147 15.51 -0.74 -0.35
C ILE A 147 15.82 -0.50 -1.82
N GLY A 148 16.89 -1.11 -2.32
CA GLY A 148 17.31 -0.97 -3.71
C GLY A 148 16.24 -1.44 -4.70
N ALA A 149 16.27 -0.89 -5.91
CA ALA A 149 15.36 -1.31 -6.98
C ALA A 149 15.46 -2.82 -7.25
N ARG A 150 14.30 -3.45 -7.53
CA ARG A 150 14.15 -4.89 -7.83
C ARG A 150 14.61 -5.85 -6.72
N SER A 151 14.79 -5.35 -5.51
CA SER A 151 15.05 -6.20 -4.34
C SER A 151 13.80 -6.96 -3.93
N VAL A 152 13.98 -8.21 -3.46
CA VAL A 152 12.92 -8.98 -2.79
C VAL A 152 13.32 -9.15 -1.34
N VAL A 153 12.59 -8.50 -0.43
CA VAL A 153 12.84 -8.55 1.01
C VAL A 153 11.88 -9.54 1.65
N THR A 154 12.43 -10.61 2.22
CA THR A 154 11.66 -11.72 2.83
C THR A 154 11.84 -11.84 4.33
N LYS A 155 12.72 -11.03 4.92
CA LYS A 155 13.00 -10.94 6.37
C LYS A 155 13.63 -9.60 6.69
N ASP A 156 13.63 -9.23 7.95
CA ASP A 156 14.29 -8.04 8.51
C ASP A 156 15.82 -8.06 8.30
#